data_b6236bc97a9f8e8d35377b3bc9894d07
#
_entry.id   b6236bc97a9f8e8d35377b3bc9894d07
#
_cell.length_a   1.000
_cell.length_b   1.000
_cell.length_c   1.000
_cell.angle_alpha   90.00
_cell.angle_beta   90.00
_cell.angle_gamma   90.00
#
_symmetry.space_group_name_H-M   'P 1'
#
loop_
_entity.id
_entity.type
_entity.pdbx_description
1 polymer ?
#
loop_
_entity_poly.entity_id
_entity_poly.type
_entity_poly.pdbx_seq_one_letter_code
_entity_poly.pdbx_strand_id
1 'polypeptide(L)'
;MSQVAVVIPAYNEADLVGATVTAAAALPGVDVVVVVDDGSRDATADVAGQAGAAVLRHARNRGKAAAMETGAEAVRLLDQREPGAAARHLLFLDADLGATAAAAGPLITPVAAGDA
;
A
#
# COMPACT_ATOMS: atom_id res chain seq x y z
N MET A 1 3.18 -19.79 1.88
CA MET A 1 4.13 -18.67 1.83
C MET A 1 3.45 -17.41 2.36
N SER A 2 4.21 -16.60 3.09
CA SER A 2 3.69 -15.34 3.58
C SER A 2 3.51 -14.36 2.44
N GLN A 3 2.38 -13.66 2.44
CA GLN A 3 2.07 -12.62 1.48
C GLN A 3 2.05 -11.27 2.18
N VAL A 4 2.41 -10.23 1.46
CA VAL A 4 2.50 -8.88 1.99
C VAL A 4 1.57 -7.96 1.20
N ALA A 5 0.79 -7.16 1.93
CA ALA A 5 0.03 -6.06 1.36
C ALA A 5 0.71 -4.76 1.76
N VAL A 6 0.99 -3.92 0.78
CA VAL A 6 1.53 -2.59 1.05
C VAL A 6 0.37 -1.60 1.06
N VAL A 7 0.31 -0.79 2.11
CA VAL A 7 -0.68 0.29 2.23
C VAL A 7 0.05 1.62 2.18
N ILE A 8 -0.35 2.48 1.27
CA ILE A 8 0.28 3.77 1.01
C ILE A 8 -0.74 4.87 1.20
N PRO A 9 -0.78 5.53 2.37
CA PRO A 9 -1.60 6.74 2.50
C PRO A 9 -0.97 7.85 1.68
N ALA A 10 -1.78 8.57 0.91
CA ALA A 10 -1.29 9.59 -0.02
C ALA A 10 -2.15 10.83 0.01
N TYR A 11 -1.52 11.99 0.01
CA TYR A 11 -2.20 13.27 -0.08
C TYR A 11 -1.36 14.23 -0.91
N ASN A 12 -1.88 14.61 -2.09
CA ASN A 12 -1.19 15.51 -3.03
C ASN A 12 0.23 15.03 -3.36
N GLU A 13 0.34 13.77 -3.75
CA GLU A 13 1.62 13.12 -4.05
C GLU A 13 1.68 12.62 -5.50
N ALA A 14 1.01 13.29 -6.43
CA ALA A 14 0.96 12.85 -7.83
C ALA A 14 2.34 12.67 -8.45
N ASP A 15 3.33 13.48 -8.03
CA ASP A 15 4.68 13.43 -8.60
C ASP A 15 5.44 12.15 -8.23
N LEU A 16 5.19 11.58 -7.05
CA LEU A 16 6.00 10.48 -6.52
C LEU A 16 5.23 9.19 -6.28
N VAL A 17 3.90 9.25 -6.17
CA VAL A 17 3.11 8.08 -5.80
C VAL A 17 3.26 6.95 -6.82
N GLY A 18 3.37 7.25 -8.10
CA GLY A 18 3.52 6.24 -9.15
C GLY A 18 4.80 5.43 -8.99
N ALA A 19 5.93 6.12 -8.78
CA ALA A 19 7.20 5.44 -8.56
C ALA A 19 7.19 4.66 -7.24
N THR A 20 6.52 5.19 -6.21
CA THR A 20 6.37 4.48 -4.94
C THR A 20 5.59 3.18 -5.13
N VAL A 21 4.48 3.21 -5.86
CA VAL A 21 3.68 2.01 -6.15
C VAL A 21 4.50 0.99 -6.92
N THR A 22 5.19 1.42 -7.97
CA THR A 22 5.98 0.52 -8.81
C THR A 22 7.07 -0.17 -7.99
N ALA A 23 7.79 0.59 -7.16
CA ALA A 23 8.85 0.04 -6.32
C ALA A 23 8.27 -0.91 -5.25
N ALA A 24 7.14 -0.55 -4.65
CA ALA A 24 6.49 -1.38 -3.64
C ALA A 24 6.02 -2.71 -4.22
N ALA A 25 5.45 -2.68 -5.42
CA ALA A 25 4.95 -3.90 -6.07
C ALA A 25 6.07 -4.89 -6.39
N ALA A 26 7.30 -4.41 -6.52
CA ALA A 26 8.46 -5.25 -6.82
C ALA A 26 9.13 -5.83 -5.55
N LEU A 27 8.69 -5.44 -4.35
CA LEU A 27 9.27 -5.96 -3.11
C LEU A 27 8.92 -7.44 -2.94
N PRO A 28 9.84 -8.23 -2.33
CA PRO A 28 9.60 -9.67 -2.15
C PRO A 28 8.33 -9.94 -1.36
N GLY A 29 7.51 -10.85 -1.87
CA GLY A 29 6.29 -11.29 -1.18
C GLY A 29 5.10 -10.36 -1.30
N VAL A 30 5.24 -9.20 -1.93
CA VAL A 30 4.12 -8.26 -2.11
C VAL A 30 3.20 -8.79 -3.20
N ASP A 31 1.94 -8.99 -2.86
CA ASP A 31 0.92 -9.43 -3.80
C ASP A 31 -0.17 -8.37 -4.05
N VAL A 32 -0.24 -7.34 -3.23
CA VAL A 32 -1.17 -6.24 -3.45
C VAL A 32 -0.59 -4.93 -2.91
N VAL A 33 -0.82 -3.86 -3.65
CA VAL A 33 -0.48 -2.50 -3.23
C VAL A 33 -1.79 -1.71 -3.20
N VAL A 34 -2.11 -1.16 -2.03
CA VAL A 34 -3.30 -0.35 -1.82
C VAL A 34 -2.87 1.09 -1.57
N VAL A 35 -3.35 2.01 -2.38
CA VAL A 35 -3.15 3.44 -2.13
C VAL A 35 -4.45 4.01 -1.60
N VAL A 36 -4.39 4.69 -0.47
CA VAL A 36 -5.54 5.43 0.06
C VAL A 36 -5.30 6.90 -0.20
N ASP A 37 -6.02 7.45 -1.15
CA ASP A 37 -5.95 8.87 -1.48
C ASP A 37 -6.80 9.65 -0.48
N ASP A 38 -6.14 10.41 0.36
CA ASP A 38 -6.79 11.10 1.49
C ASP A 38 -7.33 12.47 1.06
N GLY A 39 -8.12 12.48 -0.01
CA GLY A 39 -8.80 13.69 -0.46
C GLY A 39 -7.90 14.64 -1.24
N SER A 40 -6.96 14.12 -2.04
CA SER A 40 -6.06 14.94 -2.85
C SER A 40 -6.81 15.82 -3.85
N ARG A 41 -6.23 16.96 -4.13
CA ARG A 41 -6.73 17.90 -5.16
C ARG A 41 -6.05 17.70 -6.51
N ASP A 42 -4.93 17.00 -6.53
CA ASP A 42 -4.19 16.70 -7.75
C ASP A 42 -4.57 15.32 -8.30
N ALA A 43 -3.80 14.82 -9.26
CA ALA A 43 -4.04 13.55 -9.92
C ALA A 43 -3.49 12.34 -9.15
N THR A 44 -3.27 12.44 -7.84
CA THR A 44 -2.69 11.35 -7.04
C THR A 44 -3.38 10.01 -7.26
N ALA A 45 -4.72 9.98 -7.17
CA ALA A 45 -5.47 8.73 -7.32
C ALA A 45 -5.30 8.13 -8.72
N ASP A 46 -5.36 8.97 -9.76
CA ASP A 46 -5.21 8.50 -11.13
C ASP A 46 -3.82 7.94 -11.39
N VAL A 47 -2.79 8.63 -10.91
CA VAL A 47 -1.40 8.19 -11.07
C VAL A 47 -1.18 6.86 -10.35
N ALA A 48 -1.70 6.72 -9.14
CA ALA A 48 -1.57 5.48 -8.37
C ALA A 48 -2.25 4.31 -9.09
N GLY A 49 -3.45 4.53 -9.61
CA GLY A 49 -4.18 3.50 -10.35
C GLY A 49 -3.46 3.08 -11.63
N GLN A 50 -2.90 4.03 -12.36
CA GLN A 50 -2.14 3.75 -13.57
C GLN A 50 -0.86 2.96 -13.28
N ALA A 51 -0.30 3.13 -12.09
CA ALA A 51 0.88 2.38 -11.68
C ALA A 51 0.54 0.95 -11.19
N GLY A 52 -0.73 0.61 -11.11
CA GLY A 52 -1.17 -0.75 -10.76
C GLY A 52 -1.70 -0.93 -9.35
N ALA A 53 -1.83 0.13 -8.57
CA ALA A 53 -2.38 0.03 -7.22
C ALA A 53 -3.90 -0.12 -7.23
N ALA A 54 -4.43 -0.79 -6.22
CA ALA A 54 -5.83 -0.67 -5.87
C ALA A 54 -6.00 0.66 -5.13
N VAL A 55 -6.91 1.51 -5.58
CA VAL A 55 -7.05 2.85 -5.04
C VAL A 55 -8.36 3.00 -4.30
N LEU A 56 -8.27 3.47 -3.06
CA LEU A 56 -9.41 3.91 -2.26
C LEU A 56 -9.28 5.41 -2.06
N ARG A 57 -10.39 6.11 -2.04
CA ARG A 57 -10.37 7.56 -1.96
C ARG A 57 -11.30 8.07 -0.89
N HIS A 58 -10.76 8.90 0.00
CA HIS A 58 -11.60 9.66 0.92
C HIS A 58 -12.18 10.87 0.20
N ALA A 59 -13.44 11.21 0.49
CA ALA A 59 -14.08 12.38 -0.12
C ALA A 59 -13.38 13.68 0.26
N ARG A 60 -12.70 13.68 1.41
CA ARG A 60 -11.97 14.83 1.93
C ARG A 60 -10.80 14.33 2.78
N ASN A 61 -9.87 15.22 3.07
CA ASN A 61 -8.73 14.88 3.92
C ASN A 61 -9.21 14.52 5.33
N ARG A 62 -8.83 13.34 5.80
CA ARG A 62 -9.16 12.83 7.14
C ARG A 62 -7.91 12.56 7.96
N GLY A 63 -6.73 12.74 7.39
CA GLY A 63 -5.47 12.53 8.06
C GLY A 63 -4.84 11.18 7.76
N LYS A 64 -3.52 11.11 7.97
CA LYS A 64 -2.72 9.93 7.64
C LYS A 64 -3.19 8.68 8.41
N ALA A 65 -3.48 8.83 9.70
CA ALA A 65 -3.93 7.70 10.51
C ALA A 65 -5.23 7.12 9.98
N ALA A 66 -6.19 7.96 9.59
CA ALA A 66 -7.45 7.51 9.01
C ALA A 66 -7.21 6.78 7.68
N ALA A 67 -6.28 7.28 6.86
CA ALA A 67 -5.93 6.64 5.60
C ALA A 67 -5.29 5.27 5.82
N MET A 68 -4.41 5.16 6.82
CA MET A 68 -3.80 3.88 7.20
C MET A 68 -4.88 2.88 7.63
N GLU A 69 -5.83 3.32 8.44
CA GLU A 69 -6.93 2.46 8.91
C GLU A 69 -7.81 2.00 7.74
N THR A 70 -8.13 2.89 6.81
CA THR A 70 -8.89 2.54 5.63
C THR A 70 -8.20 1.47 4.81
N GLY A 71 -6.89 1.62 4.60
CA GLY A 71 -6.11 0.64 3.86
C GLY A 71 -6.02 -0.71 4.56
N ALA A 72 -5.78 -0.70 5.87
CA ALA A 72 -5.72 -1.92 6.66
C ALA A 72 -7.06 -2.67 6.63
N GLU A 73 -8.17 -1.95 6.72
CA GLU A 73 -9.51 -2.55 6.64
C GLU A 73 -9.75 -3.18 5.27
N ALA A 74 -9.31 -2.51 4.20
CA ALA A 74 -9.44 -3.06 2.86
C ALA A 74 -8.70 -4.39 2.72
N VAL A 75 -7.48 -4.47 3.26
CA VAL A 75 -6.70 -5.71 3.23
C VAL A 75 -7.38 -6.80 4.05
N ARG A 76 -7.91 -6.45 5.23
CA ARG A 76 -8.65 -7.40 6.05
C ARG A 76 -9.83 -8.01 5.30
N LEU A 77 -10.56 -7.18 4.54
CA LEU A 77 -11.69 -7.65 3.74
C LEU A 77 -11.24 -8.55 2.60
N LEU A 78 -10.09 -8.27 1.98
CA LEU A 78 -9.52 -9.15 0.97
C LEU A 78 -9.17 -10.52 1.57
N ASP A 79 -8.56 -10.54 2.75
CA ASP A 79 -8.20 -11.78 3.42
C ASP A 79 -9.44 -12.63 3.73
N GLN A 80 -10.55 -12.00 4.07
CA GLN A 80 -11.81 -12.70 4.35
C GLN A 80 -12.43 -13.33 3.10
N ARG A 81 -12.10 -12.83 1.91
CA ARG A 81 -12.59 -13.42 0.65
C ARG A 81 -11.86 -14.68 0.24
N GLU A 82 -10.78 -14.99 0.92
CA GLU A 82 -9.94 -16.15 0.61
C GLU A 82 -9.93 -17.10 1.81
N PRO A 83 -11.03 -17.82 2.08
CA PRO A 83 -11.12 -18.71 3.24
C PRO A 83 -10.02 -19.75 3.20
N GLY A 84 -9.35 -19.96 4.32
CA GLY A 84 -8.26 -20.92 4.44
C GLY A 84 -6.89 -20.37 4.07
N ALA A 85 -6.82 -19.16 3.50
CA ALA A 85 -5.53 -18.51 3.25
C ALA A 85 -5.05 -17.81 4.51
N ALA A 86 -3.72 -17.74 4.69
CA ALA A 86 -3.15 -16.97 5.78
C ALA A 86 -3.38 -15.47 5.54
N ALA A 87 -3.60 -14.72 6.62
CA ALA A 87 -3.71 -13.27 6.53
C ALA A 87 -2.39 -12.67 6.03
N ARG A 88 -2.50 -11.61 5.22
CA ARG A 88 -1.33 -10.91 4.71
C ARG A 88 -0.66 -10.09 5.81
N HIS A 89 0.65 -10.01 5.73
CA HIS A 89 1.37 -9.02 6.51
C HIS A 89 1.13 -7.63 5.93
N LEU A 90 1.03 -6.63 6.79
CA LEU A 90 0.86 -5.24 6.36
C LEU A 90 2.20 -4.52 6.40
N LEU A 91 2.51 -3.79 5.33
CA LEU A 91 3.63 -2.85 5.31
C LEU A 91 3.08 -1.49 4.92
N PHE A 92 3.32 -0.49 5.75
CA PHE A 92 2.94 0.89 5.45
C PHE A 92 4.14 1.64 4.89
N LEU A 93 3.94 2.33 3.77
CA LEU A 93 4.96 3.16 3.15
C LEU A 93 4.41 4.56 2.91
N ASP A 94 5.29 5.56 3.01
CA ASP A 94 4.93 6.93 2.66
C ASP A 94 4.88 7.09 1.13
N ALA A 95 3.92 7.86 0.65
CA ALA A 95 3.69 8.02 -0.79
C ALA A 95 4.82 8.79 -1.49
N ASP A 96 5.60 9.56 -0.77
CA ASP A 96 6.67 10.40 -1.31
C ASP A 96 8.03 9.71 -1.40
N LEU A 97 8.10 8.42 -1.13
CA LEU A 97 9.35 7.68 -1.20
C LEU A 97 9.88 7.51 -2.63
N GLY A 98 8.98 7.45 -3.61
CA GLY A 98 9.39 7.20 -4.98
C GLY A 98 10.14 5.87 -5.08
N ALA A 99 11.17 5.83 -5.92
CA ALA A 99 11.97 4.64 -6.12
C ALA A 99 12.68 4.15 -4.84
N THR A 100 12.87 5.02 -3.84
CA THR A 100 13.50 4.61 -2.59
C THR A 100 12.63 3.64 -1.77
N ALA A 101 11.36 3.46 -2.13
CA ALA A 101 10.52 2.45 -1.51
C ALA A 101 11.10 1.04 -1.65
N ALA A 102 11.93 0.80 -2.65
CA ALA A 102 12.64 -0.48 -2.81
C ALA A 102 13.52 -0.82 -1.61
N ALA A 103 13.96 0.16 -0.84
CA ALA A 103 14.77 -0.06 0.35
C ALA A 103 13.99 -0.72 1.50
N ALA A 104 12.66 -0.81 1.40
CA ALA A 104 11.84 -1.50 2.41
C ALA A 104 11.96 -3.02 2.32
N GLY A 105 12.56 -3.57 1.26
CA GLY A 105 12.72 -5.01 1.11
C GLY A 105 13.34 -5.71 2.32
N PRO A 106 14.44 -5.20 2.90
CA PRO A 106 15.03 -5.79 4.10
C PRO A 106 14.10 -5.80 5.31
N LEU A 107 13.12 -4.89 5.37
CA LEU A 107 12.16 -4.84 6.47
C LEU A 107 11.09 -5.92 6.31
N ILE A 108 10.72 -6.24 5.08
CA ILE A 108 9.69 -7.25 4.80
C ILE A 108 10.25 -8.66 4.99
N THR A 109 11.45 -8.91 4.47
CA THR A 109 12.03 -10.27 4.45
C THR A 109 12.13 -10.88 5.84
N PRO A 110 12.65 -10.19 6.86
CA PRO A 110 12.68 -10.75 8.22
C PRO A 110 11.29 -11.03 8.78
N VAL A 111 10.31 -10.16 8.50
CA VAL A 111 8.94 -10.35 8.98
C VAL A 111 8.33 -11.58 8.37
N ALA A 112 8.43 -11.73 7.04
CA ALA A 112 7.87 -12.88 6.34
C ALA A 112 8.54 -14.19 6.76
N ALA A 113 9.86 -14.20 6.95
CA ALA A 113 10.60 -15.37 7.39
C ALA A 113 10.34 -15.69 8.87
N GLY A 114 10.25 -14.66 9.70
CA GLY A 114 10.05 -14.83 11.14
C GLY A 114 8.65 -15.32 11.51
N ASP A 115 7.73 -15.24 10.58
CA ASP A 115 6.37 -15.69 10.77
C ASP A 115 6.24 -17.21 10.63
N ALA A 116 7.27 -17.83 10.25
CA ALA A 116 7.28 -19.27 10.06
C ALA A 116 7.14 -20.03 11.39
#